data_2fd95cea0bd6cdc441c58dcb4cbe1c93
#
_entry.id   2fd95cea0bd6cdc441c58dcb4cbe1c93
#
_cell.length_a   1.000
_cell.length_b   1.000
_cell.length_c   1.000
_cell.angle_alpha   90.00
_cell.angle_beta   90.00
_cell.angle_gamma   90.00
#
_symmetry.space_group_name_H-M   'P 1'
#
loop_
_entity.id
_entity.type
_entity.pdbx_description
1 polymer ?
#
loop_
_entity_poly.entity_id
_entity_poly.type
_entity_poly.pdbx_seq_one_letter_code
_entity_poly.pdbx_strand_id
1 'polypeptide(L)'
;MSRAGSEGGEMAEIPAGGVIADFLAEDHRRLDALLQATDAHPGRIDREAYDQFRAGLLRHIGMEEKLLLPALQRWRGGEPLPVAARLRLDHGALATLLMPTPTAQILATIRRILSEHNRIEEGPDGLYALCDQLPDTEATRLWDALRAAPTVSVMRHSDSPAVMKTLEGALARAGYRLEALAPREEGESR
;
A
#
# COMPACT_ATOMS: atom_id res chain seq x y z
N MET A 1 10.06 56.38 -14.36
CA MET A 1 8.75 55.72 -14.27
C MET A 1 8.99 54.24 -14.49
N SER A 2 9.17 53.52 -13.41
CA SER A 2 9.48 52.08 -13.42
C SER A 2 8.24 51.36 -12.88
N ARG A 3 7.64 50.50 -13.67
CA ARG A 3 6.51 49.64 -13.25
C ARG A 3 7.11 48.36 -12.67
N ALA A 4 6.92 48.15 -11.39
CA ALA A 4 7.14 46.88 -10.75
C ALA A 4 6.02 45.93 -11.20
N GLY A 5 6.39 44.85 -11.88
CA GLY A 5 5.53 43.71 -12.15
C GLY A 5 5.39 42.90 -10.86
N SER A 6 4.20 42.82 -10.30
CA SER A 6 3.87 41.87 -9.26
C SER A 6 3.70 40.50 -9.91
N GLU A 7 4.65 39.63 -9.74
CA GLU A 7 4.48 38.20 -10.00
C GLU A 7 3.58 37.65 -8.88
N GLY A 8 2.29 37.56 -9.17
CA GLY A 8 1.34 36.79 -8.38
C GLY A 8 1.68 35.33 -8.54
N GLY A 9 2.31 34.73 -7.54
CA GLY A 9 2.42 33.29 -7.44
C GLY A 9 0.99 32.72 -7.38
N GLU A 10 0.63 31.99 -8.41
CA GLU A 10 -0.60 31.19 -8.48
C GLU A 10 -0.53 30.16 -7.36
N MET A 11 -1.20 30.48 -6.24
CA MET A 11 -1.44 29.48 -5.20
C MET A 11 -2.37 28.46 -5.83
N ALA A 12 -1.85 27.24 -6.08
CA ALA A 12 -2.64 26.13 -6.53
C ALA A 12 -3.80 25.97 -5.54
N GLU A 13 -5.02 26.21 -5.99
CA GLU A 13 -6.23 25.92 -5.23
C GLU A 13 -6.19 24.44 -4.83
N ILE A 14 -6.20 24.20 -3.51
CA ILE A 14 -6.32 22.84 -2.98
C ILE A 14 -7.77 22.45 -3.27
N PRO A 15 -7.99 21.36 -4.03
CA PRO A 15 -9.34 20.84 -4.18
C PRO A 15 -9.89 20.48 -2.81
N ALA A 16 -11.05 20.99 -2.46
CA ALA A 16 -11.74 20.65 -1.22
C ALA A 16 -11.98 19.13 -1.13
N GLY A 17 -11.72 18.55 0.04
CA GLY A 17 -12.03 17.19 0.49
C GLY A 17 -11.90 16.04 -0.52
N GLY A 18 -11.26 14.97 -0.14
CA GLY A 18 -11.15 13.76 -0.96
C GLY A 18 -9.85 13.57 -1.74
N VAL A 19 -9.08 14.62 -2.04
CA VAL A 19 -7.87 14.51 -2.90
C VAL A 19 -6.83 13.55 -2.37
N ILE A 20 -6.61 13.53 -1.05
CA ILE A 20 -5.65 12.60 -0.44
C ILE A 20 -6.21 11.18 -0.48
N ALA A 21 -7.48 11.00 -0.13
CA ALA A 21 -8.17 9.72 -0.18
C ALA A 21 -8.18 9.17 -1.61
N ASP A 22 -8.56 10.00 -2.59
CA ASP A 22 -8.58 9.61 -4.01
C ASP A 22 -7.20 9.21 -4.53
N PHE A 23 -6.15 9.95 -4.14
CA PHE A 23 -4.77 9.64 -4.53
C PHE A 23 -4.30 8.29 -4.00
N LEU A 24 -4.58 7.99 -2.73
CA LEU A 24 -4.19 6.71 -2.11
C LEU A 24 -5.04 5.56 -2.68
N ALA A 25 -6.34 5.76 -2.86
CA ALA A 25 -7.21 4.76 -3.49
C ALA A 25 -6.86 4.51 -4.96
N GLU A 26 -6.41 5.53 -5.71
CA GLU A 26 -5.90 5.35 -7.07
C GLU A 26 -4.60 4.54 -7.08
N ASP A 27 -3.72 4.76 -6.09
CA ASP A 27 -2.51 3.95 -5.95
C ASP A 27 -2.84 2.48 -5.63
N HIS A 28 -3.88 2.18 -4.84
CA HIS A 28 -4.41 0.82 -4.64
C HIS A 28 -4.85 0.20 -5.97
N ARG A 29 -5.64 0.91 -6.78
CA ARG A 29 -6.08 0.42 -8.11
C ARG A 29 -4.90 0.12 -9.03
N ARG A 30 -3.89 0.99 -9.04
CA ARG A 30 -2.65 0.79 -9.80
C ARG A 30 -1.89 -0.45 -9.33
N LEU A 31 -1.78 -0.64 -8.01
CA LEU A 31 -1.11 -1.81 -7.42
C LEU A 31 -1.87 -3.10 -7.71
N ASP A 32 -3.19 -3.09 -7.65
CA ASP A 32 -4.03 -4.24 -7.99
C ASP A 32 -3.84 -4.64 -9.47
N ALA A 33 -3.81 -3.67 -10.38
CA ALA A 33 -3.54 -3.92 -11.80
C ALA A 33 -2.16 -4.56 -12.02
N LEU A 34 -1.11 -4.11 -11.33
CA LEU A 34 0.23 -4.71 -11.40
C LEU A 34 0.23 -6.14 -10.84
N LEU A 35 -0.47 -6.37 -9.72
CA LEU A 35 -0.59 -7.70 -9.12
C LEU A 35 -1.36 -8.67 -10.02
N GLN A 36 -2.40 -8.18 -10.72
CA GLN A 36 -3.13 -8.97 -11.73
C GLN A 36 -2.23 -9.30 -12.93
N ALA A 37 -1.44 -8.34 -13.42
CA ALA A 37 -0.51 -8.56 -14.53
C ALA A 37 0.56 -9.60 -14.20
N THR A 38 0.92 -9.74 -12.91
CA THR A 38 1.95 -10.69 -12.45
C THR A 38 1.66 -12.14 -12.84
N ASP A 39 0.41 -12.58 -12.80
CA ASP A 39 0.01 -13.96 -13.12
C ASP A 39 -1.11 -14.05 -14.17
N ALA A 40 -1.19 -13.05 -15.05
CA ALA A 40 -2.16 -13.00 -16.14
C ALA A 40 -2.08 -14.23 -17.08
N HIS A 41 -0.94 -14.91 -17.11
CA HIS A 41 -0.73 -16.12 -17.91
C HIS A 41 -0.65 -17.35 -17.00
N PRO A 42 -1.52 -18.36 -17.19
CA PRO A 42 -1.54 -19.56 -16.37
C PRO A 42 -0.17 -20.25 -16.26
N GLY A 43 0.27 -20.52 -15.04
CA GLY A 43 1.51 -21.21 -14.76
C GLY A 43 2.80 -20.40 -14.92
N ARG A 44 2.68 -19.12 -15.27
CA ARG A 44 3.82 -18.20 -15.42
C ARG A 44 3.65 -16.99 -14.54
N ILE A 45 4.70 -16.61 -13.83
CA ILE A 45 4.78 -15.35 -13.07
C ILE A 45 5.64 -14.36 -13.85
N ASP A 46 5.06 -13.21 -14.18
CA ASP A 46 5.78 -12.09 -14.78
C ASP A 46 6.60 -11.39 -13.69
N ARG A 47 7.92 -11.56 -13.77
CA ARG A 47 8.86 -11.02 -12.78
C ARG A 47 8.95 -9.50 -12.82
N GLU A 48 8.82 -8.91 -14.00
CA GLU A 48 8.92 -7.46 -14.15
C GLU A 48 7.68 -6.79 -13.54
N ALA A 49 6.48 -7.27 -13.86
CA ALA A 49 5.25 -6.79 -13.26
C ALA A 49 5.27 -6.97 -11.73
N TYR A 50 5.78 -8.11 -11.24
CA TYR A 50 5.91 -8.34 -9.80
C TYR A 50 6.90 -7.38 -9.13
N ASP A 51 8.05 -7.12 -9.72
CA ASP A 51 9.03 -6.18 -9.14
C ASP A 51 8.51 -4.74 -9.13
N GLN A 52 7.74 -4.33 -10.15
CA GLN A 52 7.03 -3.05 -10.16
C GLN A 52 5.97 -3.00 -9.05
N PHE A 53 5.20 -4.07 -8.87
CA PHE A 53 4.25 -4.21 -7.77
C PHE A 53 4.95 -4.10 -6.40
N ARG A 54 6.04 -4.83 -6.18
CA ARG A 54 6.82 -4.79 -4.93
C ARG A 54 7.30 -3.38 -4.59
N ALA A 55 7.92 -2.70 -5.56
CA ALA A 55 8.41 -1.35 -5.37
C ALA A 55 7.27 -0.37 -5.06
N GLY A 56 6.16 -0.51 -5.77
CA GLY A 56 4.96 0.28 -5.57
C GLY A 56 4.34 0.06 -4.20
N LEU A 57 4.12 -1.19 -3.80
CA LEU A 57 3.52 -1.52 -2.50
C LEU A 57 4.39 -1.07 -1.32
N LEU A 58 5.71 -1.23 -1.40
CA LEU A 58 6.61 -0.74 -0.35
C LEU A 58 6.62 0.80 -0.27
N ARG A 59 6.48 1.49 -1.40
CA ARG A 59 6.33 2.94 -1.43
C ARG A 59 5.01 3.34 -0.77
N HIS A 60 3.92 2.68 -1.13
CA HIS A 60 2.58 2.91 -0.59
C HIS A 60 2.56 2.74 0.93
N ILE A 61 2.98 1.59 1.44
CA ILE A 61 3.13 1.34 2.88
C ILE A 61 4.00 2.43 3.55
N GLY A 62 5.08 2.83 2.87
CA GLY A 62 5.96 3.90 3.36
C GLY A 62 5.27 5.25 3.46
N MET A 63 4.38 5.60 2.54
CA MET A 63 3.57 6.81 2.59
C MET A 63 2.62 6.79 3.81
N GLU A 64 1.98 5.68 4.05
CA GLU A 64 1.05 5.55 5.16
C GLU A 64 1.76 5.53 6.52
N GLU A 65 2.77 4.70 6.68
CA GLU A 65 3.47 4.56 7.96
C GLU A 65 4.28 5.80 8.36
N LYS A 66 4.86 6.51 7.40
CA LYS A 66 5.78 7.63 7.68
C LYS A 66 5.14 9.00 7.54
N LEU A 67 4.06 9.12 6.76
CA LEU A 67 3.44 10.40 6.47
C LEU A 67 1.99 10.45 6.97
N LEU A 68 1.12 9.56 6.49
CA LEU A 68 -0.31 9.62 6.75
C LEU A 68 -0.65 9.35 8.23
N LEU A 69 -0.29 8.17 8.75
CA LEU A 69 -0.61 7.78 10.14
C LEU A 69 -0.03 8.77 11.16
N PRO A 70 1.24 9.24 11.04
CA PRO A 70 1.76 10.26 11.94
C PRO A 70 1.05 11.62 11.81
N ALA A 71 0.64 12.04 10.62
CA ALA A 71 -0.08 13.30 10.44
C ALA A 71 -1.46 13.25 11.10
N LEU A 72 -2.23 12.21 10.85
CA LEU A 72 -3.54 12.02 11.46
C LEU A 72 -3.46 11.87 12.98
N GLN A 73 -2.46 11.16 13.49
CA GLN A 73 -2.25 11.02 14.94
C GLN A 73 -1.91 12.37 15.59
N ARG A 74 -1.04 13.18 14.98
CA ARG A 74 -0.73 14.54 15.49
C ARG A 74 -1.97 15.44 15.51
N TRP A 75 -2.74 15.43 14.43
CA TRP A 75 -4.00 16.19 14.34
C TRP A 75 -4.98 15.82 15.45
N ARG A 76 -5.04 14.55 15.82
CA ARG A 76 -5.86 14.05 16.96
C ARG A 76 -5.23 14.30 18.34
N GLY A 77 -4.24 15.18 18.44
CA GLY A 77 -3.59 15.48 19.73
C GLY A 77 -2.66 14.36 20.26
N GLY A 78 -2.21 13.46 19.39
CA GLY A 78 -1.35 12.33 19.73
C GLY A 78 -2.11 11.03 20.06
N GLU A 79 -3.45 11.08 20.12
CA GLU A 79 -4.27 9.90 20.38
C GLU A 79 -4.07 8.82 19.28
N PRO A 80 -3.89 7.55 19.65
CA PRO A 80 -3.75 6.47 18.69
C PRO A 80 -4.98 6.35 17.78
N LEU A 81 -4.73 6.10 16.50
CA LEU A 81 -5.79 5.77 15.54
C LEU A 81 -6.26 4.33 15.80
N PRO A 82 -7.57 4.08 15.96
CA PRO A 82 -8.09 2.75 16.29
C PRO A 82 -7.65 1.66 15.31
N VAL A 83 -7.58 2.00 14.01
CA VAL A 83 -7.20 1.05 12.94
C VAL A 83 -5.69 0.86 12.80
N ALA A 84 -4.85 1.79 13.31
CA ALA A 84 -3.41 1.80 13.04
C ALA A 84 -2.69 0.52 13.50
N ALA A 85 -3.08 -0.06 14.62
CA ALA A 85 -2.47 -1.29 15.11
C ALA A 85 -2.71 -2.46 14.16
N ARG A 86 -3.93 -2.56 13.60
CA ARG A 86 -4.30 -3.58 12.63
C ARG A 86 -3.55 -3.37 11.31
N LEU A 87 -3.57 -2.16 10.76
CA LEU A 87 -2.91 -1.82 9.51
C LEU A 87 -1.40 -2.12 9.58
N ARG A 88 -0.72 -1.80 10.69
CA ARG A 88 0.71 -2.11 10.87
C ARG A 88 1.01 -3.60 10.88
N LEU A 89 0.12 -4.44 11.41
CA LEU A 89 0.29 -5.89 11.32
C LEU A 89 0.16 -6.37 9.87
N ASP A 90 -0.80 -5.85 9.13
CA ASP A 90 -0.99 -6.17 7.72
C ASP A 90 0.19 -5.69 6.87
N HIS A 91 0.69 -4.46 7.09
CA HIS A 91 1.89 -3.93 6.44
C HIS A 91 3.12 -4.79 6.69
N GLY A 92 3.31 -5.25 7.95
CA GLY A 92 4.39 -6.16 8.30
C GLY A 92 4.28 -7.52 7.59
N ALA A 93 3.09 -8.08 7.50
CA ALA A 93 2.83 -9.32 6.78
C ALA A 93 3.07 -9.16 5.26
N LEU A 94 2.53 -8.09 4.66
CA LEU A 94 2.73 -7.76 3.25
C LEU A 94 4.22 -7.56 2.93
N ALA A 95 4.93 -6.75 3.71
CA ALA A 95 6.36 -6.49 3.47
C ALA A 95 7.20 -7.79 3.54
N THR A 96 6.86 -8.73 4.44
CA THR A 96 7.57 -10.02 4.51
C THR A 96 7.20 -10.96 3.36
N LEU A 97 5.96 -10.91 2.84
CA LEU A 97 5.55 -11.67 1.64
C LEU A 97 6.29 -11.24 0.37
N LEU A 98 6.80 -10.01 0.33
CA LEU A 98 7.58 -9.51 -0.79
C LEU A 98 9.06 -9.97 -0.79
N MET A 99 9.54 -10.62 0.27
CA MET A 99 10.94 -11.05 0.39
C MET A 99 11.27 -12.32 -0.39
N PRO A 100 10.48 -13.41 -0.33
CA PRO A 100 10.78 -14.65 -1.04
C PRO A 100 10.46 -14.54 -2.54
N THR A 101 10.92 -15.53 -3.28
CA THR A 101 10.54 -15.70 -4.68
C THR A 101 9.02 -15.86 -4.80
N PRO A 102 8.34 -15.12 -5.70
CA PRO A 102 6.89 -15.19 -5.81
C PRO A 102 6.43 -16.58 -6.26
N THR A 103 5.41 -17.07 -5.59
CA THR A 103 4.68 -18.29 -5.92
C THR A 103 3.20 -17.98 -6.00
N ALA A 104 2.40 -18.84 -6.60
CA ALA A 104 0.94 -18.68 -6.63
C ALA A 104 0.33 -18.56 -5.23
N GLN A 105 0.88 -19.29 -4.24
CA GLN A 105 0.47 -19.18 -2.84
C GLN A 105 0.76 -17.79 -2.25
N ILE A 106 1.94 -17.25 -2.51
CA ILE A 106 2.32 -15.90 -2.07
C ILE A 106 1.40 -14.87 -2.69
N LEU A 107 1.17 -14.93 -4.01
CA LEU A 107 0.28 -14.00 -4.70
C LEU A 107 -1.16 -14.06 -4.18
N ALA A 108 -1.70 -15.26 -3.97
CA ALA A 108 -3.03 -15.46 -3.40
C ALA A 108 -3.14 -14.87 -1.98
N THR A 109 -2.10 -15.08 -1.15
CA THR A 109 -2.04 -14.54 0.22
C THR A 109 -1.97 -13.01 0.21
N ILE A 110 -1.16 -12.42 -0.67
CA ILE A 110 -1.10 -10.97 -0.84
C ILE A 110 -2.46 -10.40 -1.21
N ARG A 111 -3.15 -10.97 -2.21
CA ARG A 111 -4.49 -10.53 -2.63
C ARG A 111 -5.49 -10.57 -1.49
N ARG A 112 -5.48 -11.65 -0.73
CA ARG A 112 -6.37 -11.78 0.42
C ARG A 112 -6.14 -10.69 1.45
N ILE A 113 -4.87 -10.45 1.83
CA ILE A 113 -4.54 -9.41 2.81
C ILE A 113 -4.95 -8.04 2.27
N LEU A 114 -4.56 -7.68 1.04
CA LEU A 114 -4.90 -6.40 0.43
C LEU A 114 -6.41 -6.17 0.35
N SER A 115 -7.20 -7.18 0.01
CA SER A 115 -8.67 -7.06 -0.05
C SER A 115 -9.29 -6.68 1.30
N GLU A 116 -8.81 -7.27 2.40
CA GLU A 116 -9.28 -6.93 3.75
C GLU A 116 -8.74 -5.58 4.22
N HIS A 117 -7.48 -5.31 3.94
CA HIS A 117 -6.74 -4.11 4.31
C HIS A 117 -7.31 -2.86 3.64
N ASN A 118 -7.43 -2.85 2.31
CA ASN A 118 -7.96 -1.72 1.56
C ASN A 118 -9.40 -1.37 2.00
N ARG A 119 -10.21 -2.39 2.35
CA ARG A 119 -11.55 -2.14 2.87
C ARG A 119 -11.55 -1.40 4.21
N ILE A 120 -10.53 -1.62 5.05
CA ILE A 120 -10.37 -0.90 6.32
C ILE A 120 -9.95 0.55 6.07
N GLU A 121 -9.18 0.80 5.03
CA GLU A 121 -8.66 2.13 4.71
C GLU A 121 -9.65 2.98 3.92
N GLU A 122 -10.27 2.39 2.90
CA GLU A 122 -11.18 3.07 1.97
C GLU A 122 -12.64 3.11 2.46
N GLY A 123 -12.96 2.37 3.53
CA GLY A 123 -14.33 2.33 4.05
C GLY A 123 -14.84 3.71 4.51
N PRO A 124 -16.16 3.91 4.63
CA PRO A 124 -16.74 5.19 5.00
C PRO A 124 -16.27 5.72 6.37
N ASP A 125 -15.91 4.82 7.28
CA ASP A 125 -15.30 5.14 8.58
C ASP A 125 -13.81 4.74 8.61
N GLY A 126 -13.19 4.59 7.45
CA GLY A 126 -11.83 4.12 7.27
C GLY A 126 -10.77 5.19 7.51
N LEU A 127 -9.51 4.78 7.32
CA LEU A 127 -8.37 5.66 7.52
C LEU A 127 -8.43 6.90 6.62
N TYR A 128 -8.81 6.72 5.34
CA TYR A 128 -8.80 7.79 4.35
C TYR A 128 -9.91 8.83 4.57
N ALA A 129 -11.04 8.43 5.14
CA ALA A 129 -12.11 9.35 5.50
C ALA A 129 -11.69 10.37 6.58
N LEU A 130 -10.65 10.08 7.36
CA LEU A 130 -10.10 11.04 8.32
C LEU A 130 -9.30 12.17 7.65
N CYS A 131 -8.81 11.96 6.43
CA CYS A 131 -8.07 12.98 5.69
C CYS A 131 -8.94 14.21 5.37
N ASP A 132 -10.23 13.98 5.12
CA ASP A 132 -11.19 15.05 4.81
C ASP A 132 -11.50 15.95 6.01
N GLN A 133 -11.12 15.53 7.20
CA GLN A 133 -11.31 16.26 8.44
C GLN A 133 -10.09 17.09 8.84
N LEU A 134 -8.96 16.95 8.10
CA LEU A 134 -7.75 17.72 8.37
C LEU A 134 -7.98 19.22 8.06
N PRO A 135 -7.41 20.12 8.88
CA PRO A 135 -7.34 21.55 8.50
C PRO A 135 -6.59 21.73 7.18
N ASP A 136 -6.97 22.68 6.35
CA ASP A 136 -6.42 22.94 5.02
C ASP A 136 -4.88 23.00 5.02
N THR A 137 -4.29 23.65 6.01
CA THR A 137 -2.83 23.76 6.14
C THR A 137 -2.14 22.40 6.38
N GLU A 138 -2.76 21.52 7.16
CA GLU A 138 -2.23 20.18 7.42
C GLU A 138 -2.49 19.26 6.23
N ALA A 139 -3.65 19.35 5.60
CA ALA A 139 -3.99 18.63 4.38
C ALA A 139 -3.01 18.96 3.25
N THR A 140 -2.70 20.26 3.04
CA THR A 140 -1.70 20.71 2.04
C THR A 140 -0.32 20.11 2.31
N ARG A 141 0.16 20.23 3.54
CA ARG A 141 1.48 19.68 3.91
C ARG A 141 1.55 18.17 3.70
N LEU A 142 0.50 17.46 4.07
CA LEU A 142 0.42 16.02 3.88
C LEU A 142 0.38 15.67 2.39
N TRP A 143 -0.43 16.37 1.61
CA TRP A 143 -0.52 16.22 0.16
C TRP A 143 0.82 16.39 -0.53
N ASP A 144 1.53 17.47 -0.24
CA ASP A 144 2.86 17.73 -0.82
C ASP A 144 3.87 16.64 -0.44
N ALA A 145 3.84 16.19 0.81
CA ALA A 145 4.71 15.13 1.29
C ALA A 145 4.43 13.78 0.60
N LEU A 146 3.14 13.41 0.42
CA LEU A 146 2.73 12.18 -0.26
C LEU A 146 3.18 12.18 -1.74
N ARG A 147 3.00 13.30 -2.44
CA ARG A 147 3.44 13.44 -3.83
C ARG A 147 4.96 13.36 -3.97
N ALA A 148 5.69 13.91 -3.01
CA ALA A 148 7.14 13.90 -2.97
C ALA A 148 7.73 12.58 -2.45
N ALA A 149 6.90 11.61 -2.04
CA ALA A 149 7.38 10.34 -1.51
C ALA A 149 8.31 9.62 -2.51
N PRO A 150 9.53 9.23 -2.10
CA PRO A 150 10.52 8.68 -2.99
C PRO A 150 10.11 7.31 -3.53
N THR A 151 10.66 6.96 -4.68
CA THR A 151 10.59 5.59 -5.20
C THR A 151 11.38 4.65 -4.30
N VAL A 152 10.95 3.40 -4.23
CA VAL A 152 11.61 2.36 -3.43
C VAL A 152 12.30 1.36 -4.35
N SER A 153 13.58 1.12 -4.10
CA SER A 153 14.31 0.04 -4.75
C SER A 153 14.06 -1.27 -4.02
N VAL A 154 13.75 -2.32 -4.76
CA VAL A 154 13.53 -3.66 -4.20
C VAL A 154 14.82 -4.47 -4.18
N MET A 155 15.04 -5.18 -3.09
CA MET A 155 16.17 -6.11 -2.96
C MET A 155 15.90 -7.40 -3.75
N ARG A 156 16.95 -8.18 -4.00
CA ARG A 156 16.82 -9.52 -4.57
C ARG A 156 15.96 -10.39 -3.65
N HIS A 157 15.22 -11.33 -4.25
CA HIS A 157 14.48 -12.33 -3.50
C HIS A 157 15.41 -13.22 -2.67
N SER A 158 14.89 -13.69 -1.54
CA SER A 158 15.61 -14.63 -0.67
C SER A 158 14.64 -15.67 -0.12
N ASP A 159 14.90 -16.91 -0.42
CA ASP A 159 14.15 -18.08 0.05
C ASP A 159 14.86 -18.77 1.23
N SER A 160 15.72 -18.04 1.95
CA SER A 160 16.44 -18.60 3.09
C SER A 160 15.47 -19.05 4.19
N PRO A 161 15.83 -20.11 4.97
CA PRO A 161 14.99 -20.54 6.10
C PRO A 161 14.66 -19.44 7.09
N ALA A 162 15.59 -18.48 7.28
CA ALA A 162 15.36 -17.33 8.16
C ALA A 162 14.27 -16.40 7.63
N VAL A 163 14.26 -16.14 6.31
CA VAL A 163 13.21 -15.35 5.65
C VAL A 163 11.86 -16.05 5.76
N MET A 164 11.81 -17.35 5.46
CA MET A 164 10.56 -18.11 5.55
C MET A 164 9.99 -18.14 6.97
N LYS A 165 10.83 -18.33 7.98
CA LYS A 165 10.43 -18.26 9.39
C LYS A 165 9.91 -16.86 9.78
N THR A 166 10.55 -15.80 9.27
CA THR A 166 10.10 -14.42 9.51
C THR A 166 8.73 -14.18 8.88
N LEU A 167 8.52 -14.65 7.66
CA LEU A 167 7.24 -14.59 6.95
C LEU A 167 6.13 -15.30 7.74
N GLU A 168 6.36 -16.56 8.14
CA GLU A 168 5.38 -17.33 8.93
C GLU A 168 5.01 -16.60 10.22
N GLY A 169 6.01 -16.06 10.93
CA GLY A 169 5.79 -15.29 12.16
C GLY A 169 5.03 -13.97 11.93
N ALA A 170 5.28 -13.27 10.82
CA ALA A 170 4.55 -12.04 10.49
C ALA A 170 3.09 -12.32 10.11
N LEU A 171 2.86 -13.33 9.28
CA LEU A 171 1.51 -13.78 8.92
C LEU A 171 0.72 -14.20 10.18
N ALA A 172 1.31 -15.01 11.05
CA ALA A 172 0.64 -15.47 12.28
C ALA A 172 0.26 -14.29 13.19
N ARG A 173 1.12 -13.29 13.37
CA ARG A 173 0.80 -12.08 14.14
C ARG A 173 -0.35 -11.27 13.55
N ALA A 174 -0.44 -11.21 12.23
CA ALA A 174 -1.51 -10.54 11.51
C ALA A 174 -2.79 -11.40 11.38
N GLY A 175 -2.77 -12.65 11.87
CA GLY A 175 -3.91 -13.56 11.80
C GLY A 175 -4.08 -14.28 10.46
N TYR A 176 -3.03 -14.33 9.65
CA TYR A 176 -3.01 -14.98 8.34
C TYR A 176 -2.15 -16.24 8.32
N ARG A 177 -2.29 -16.99 7.24
CA ARG A 177 -1.44 -18.12 6.83
C ARG A 177 -1.25 -18.05 5.33
N LEU A 178 -0.22 -18.69 4.82
CA LEU A 178 -0.09 -18.88 3.36
C LEU A 178 -1.32 -19.62 2.82
N GLU A 179 -1.89 -19.09 1.74
CA GLU A 179 -3.05 -19.71 1.10
C GLU A 179 -2.68 -21.11 0.56
N ALA A 180 -3.57 -22.08 0.81
CA ALA A 180 -3.46 -23.37 0.16
C ALA A 180 -3.92 -23.24 -1.29
N LEU A 181 -3.11 -23.74 -2.23
CA LEU A 181 -3.56 -23.86 -3.62
C LEU A 181 -4.57 -25.00 -3.69
N ALA A 182 -5.69 -24.77 -4.39
CA ALA A 182 -6.59 -25.86 -4.73
C ALA A 182 -5.81 -26.96 -5.50
N PRO A 183 -6.08 -28.25 -5.24
CA PRO A 183 -5.51 -29.33 -6.04
C PRO A 183 -5.81 -29.02 -7.52
N ARG A 184 -4.80 -29.11 -8.38
CA ARG A 184 -5.03 -29.10 -9.82
C ARG A 184 -5.91 -30.31 -10.11
N GLU A 185 -7.10 -30.10 -10.67
CA GLU A 185 -7.79 -31.18 -11.32
C GLU A 185 -6.88 -31.68 -12.44
N GLU A 186 -6.28 -32.84 -12.23
CA GLU A 186 -5.59 -33.56 -13.29
C GLU A 186 -6.65 -33.87 -14.34
N GLY A 187 -6.62 -33.09 -15.42
CA GLY A 187 -7.53 -33.28 -16.54
C GLY A 187 -7.42 -34.74 -17.00
N GLU A 188 -8.53 -35.47 -16.87
CA GLU A 188 -8.69 -36.80 -17.44
C GLU A 188 -8.31 -36.74 -18.92
N SER A 189 -7.10 -37.22 -19.22
CA SER A 189 -6.74 -37.60 -20.59
C SER A 189 -7.62 -38.80 -20.99
N ARG A 190 -8.60 -38.53 -21.81
CA ARG A 190 -9.23 -39.54 -22.66
C ARG A 190 -8.77 -39.39 -24.09
#